data_ae8bac9486d2db9414d04c29fc57d721
#
_entry.id   ae8bac9486d2db9414d04c29fc57d721
#
_cell.length_a   1.000
_cell.length_b   1.000
_cell.length_c   1.000
_cell.angle_alpha   90.00
_cell.angle_beta   90.00
_cell.angle_gamma   90.00
#
_symmetry.space_group_name_H-M   'P 1'
#
loop_
_entity.id
_entity.type
_entity.pdbx_description
1 polymer ?
#
loop_
_entity_poly.entity_id
_entity_poly.type
_entity_poly.pdbx_seq_one_letter_code
_entity_poly.pdbx_strand_id
1 'polypeptide(L)'
;AIGKPREAIRAATTHVLFNIAGVLIWIGFVVQLAEFVTMISPVHAELTGAQRLAAETPRQIANAHTIFNIANTLIFIWFTTLIARFVEWLIPDKPLDRAIVIAPRFLDDDLLTTPALALHHVRLEIEHMGEQVRMMLAQIMPAILDGNTAVLDEIHGIDERVDVLHAEIVAYLGQISGRELSKKQQKEFLRLMDAVNDLENIGDVIETNLVELGRRRIEKGVSISNATQDVLNGFHGVVTRAVDTAIRSVSEDSLDDARSVADMKKEITTIANSAAIHESKRLVVDEPNRIEAYTIEMDITEKLQRIYYFARRMARTVIKGAT
;
A
#
# COMPACT_ATOMS: atom_id res chain seq x y z
N ALA A 1 -3.61 -18.19 1.22
CA ALA A 1 -2.50 -17.37 0.67
C ALA A 1 -2.65 -17.08 -0.85
N ILE A 2 -3.71 -17.60 -1.50
CA ILE A 2 -3.98 -17.34 -2.93
C ILE A 2 -4.41 -15.86 -3.07
N GLY A 3 -3.76 -15.11 -3.98
CA GLY A 3 -4.06 -13.68 -4.20
C GLY A 3 -3.47 -12.71 -3.17
N LYS A 4 -2.58 -13.16 -2.30
CA LYS A 4 -1.86 -12.30 -1.34
C LYS A 4 -0.47 -11.92 -1.86
N PRO A 5 0.13 -10.82 -1.36
CA PRO A 5 1.50 -10.44 -1.67
C PRO A 5 2.48 -11.61 -1.49
N ARG A 6 3.55 -11.67 -2.28
CA ARG A 6 4.51 -12.79 -2.26
C ARG A 6 5.17 -12.97 -0.90
N GLU A 7 5.41 -11.90 -0.18
CA GLU A 7 5.94 -11.91 1.18
C GLU A 7 5.00 -12.66 2.13
N ALA A 8 3.69 -12.45 2.00
CA ALA A 8 2.69 -13.17 2.79
C ALA A 8 2.64 -14.67 2.42
N ILE A 9 2.82 -15.00 1.12
CA ILE A 9 2.93 -16.40 0.67
C ILE A 9 4.19 -17.04 1.20
N ARG A 10 5.35 -16.35 1.11
CA ARG A 10 6.63 -16.80 1.67
C ARG A 10 6.55 -17.04 3.17
N ALA A 11 5.96 -16.10 3.92
CA ALA A 11 5.75 -16.24 5.37
C ALA A 11 4.88 -17.47 5.71
N ALA A 12 3.76 -17.66 5.00
CA ALA A 12 2.90 -18.83 5.17
C ALA A 12 3.62 -20.13 4.82
N THR A 13 4.39 -20.16 3.74
CA THR A 13 5.18 -21.33 3.31
C THR A 13 6.26 -21.65 4.33
N THR A 14 6.97 -20.65 4.85
CA THR A 14 7.96 -20.81 5.92
C THR A 14 7.32 -21.46 7.14
N HIS A 15 6.15 -21.01 7.56
CA HIS A 15 5.43 -21.58 8.69
C HIS A 15 5.03 -23.03 8.47
N VAL A 16 4.54 -23.37 7.28
CA VAL A 16 4.19 -24.76 6.92
C VAL A 16 5.44 -25.65 6.90
N LEU A 17 6.53 -25.19 6.27
CA LEU A 17 7.80 -25.94 6.23
C LEU A 17 8.37 -26.18 7.62
N PHE A 18 8.35 -25.16 8.47
CA PHE A 18 8.78 -25.26 9.86
C PHE A 18 8.01 -26.34 10.63
N ASN A 19 6.69 -26.37 10.51
CA ASN A 19 5.87 -27.37 11.18
C ASN A 19 6.08 -28.79 10.61
N ILE A 20 6.17 -28.95 9.28
CA ILE A 20 6.43 -30.25 8.65
C ILE A 20 7.80 -30.78 9.06
N ALA A 21 8.83 -29.95 8.99
CA ALA A 21 10.19 -30.34 9.38
C ALA A 21 10.27 -30.70 10.87
N GLY A 22 9.59 -29.93 11.72
CA GLY A 22 9.45 -30.24 13.15
C GLY A 22 8.82 -31.59 13.38
N VAL A 23 7.69 -31.89 12.76
CA VAL A 23 7.01 -33.19 12.90
C VAL A 23 7.93 -34.34 12.43
N LEU A 24 8.63 -34.18 11.30
CA LEU A 24 9.54 -35.20 10.78
C LEU A 24 10.71 -35.49 11.72
N ILE A 25 11.26 -34.48 12.40
CA ILE A 25 12.30 -34.66 13.40
C ILE A 25 11.74 -35.44 14.61
N TRP A 26 10.57 -35.05 15.09
CA TRP A 26 10.01 -35.60 16.34
C TRP A 26 9.33 -36.97 16.16
N ILE A 27 9.02 -37.41 14.93
CA ILE A 27 8.36 -38.70 14.69
C ILE A 27 9.13 -39.88 15.27
N GLY A 28 10.49 -39.80 15.28
CA GLY A 28 11.37 -40.81 15.91
C GLY A 28 11.45 -40.71 17.43
N PHE A 29 10.99 -39.64 18.03
CA PHE A 29 11.12 -39.33 19.46
C PHE A 29 9.79 -39.23 20.20
N VAL A 30 8.69 -39.67 19.58
CA VAL A 30 7.32 -39.53 20.13
C VAL A 30 7.20 -40.23 21.50
N VAL A 31 7.81 -41.42 21.66
CA VAL A 31 7.76 -42.19 22.93
C VAL A 31 8.49 -41.43 24.03
N GLN A 32 9.70 -40.96 23.75
CA GLN A 32 10.52 -40.19 24.70
C GLN A 32 9.84 -38.88 25.11
N LEU A 33 9.23 -38.21 24.14
CA LEU A 33 8.46 -36.99 24.40
C LEU A 33 7.25 -37.29 25.32
N ALA A 34 6.53 -38.37 25.05
CA ALA A 34 5.38 -38.77 25.85
C ALA A 34 5.79 -39.11 27.29
N GLU A 35 6.85 -39.85 27.46
CA GLU A 35 7.41 -40.17 28.81
C GLU A 35 7.84 -38.89 29.53
N PHE A 36 8.55 -38.00 28.89
CA PHE A 36 8.97 -36.74 29.49
C PHE A 36 7.76 -35.86 29.86
N VAL A 37 6.78 -35.75 28.99
CA VAL A 37 5.57 -34.97 29.24
C VAL A 37 4.76 -35.55 30.41
N THR A 38 4.61 -36.84 30.48
CA THR A 38 3.90 -37.50 31.60
C THR A 38 4.62 -37.28 32.93
N MET A 39 5.96 -37.31 32.92
CA MET A 39 6.80 -37.08 34.13
C MET A 39 6.61 -35.66 34.72
N ILE A 40 6.46 -34.64 33.85
CA ILE A 40 6.33 -33.22 34.26
C ILE A 40 4.90 -32.76 34.45
N SER A 41 3.92 -33.59 34.05
CA SER A 41 2.50 -33.24 34.14
C SER A 41 1.93 -33.63 35.51
N PRO A 42 0.94 -32.89 36.03
CA PRO A 42 0.26 -33.23 37.25
C PRO A 42 -0.38 -34.64 37.19
N VAL A 43 -0.27 -35.39 38.27
CA VAL A 43 -0.85 -36.73 38.41
C VAL A 43 -2.00 -36.66 39.39
N HIS A 44 -3.14 -37.23 39.03
CA HIS A 44 -4.34 -37.34 39.86
C HIS A 44 -4.49 -38.79 40.34
N ALA A 45 -3.66 -39.14 41.38
CA ALA A 45 -3.62 -40.50 41.91
C ALA A 45 -4.92 -40.96 42.58
N GLU A 46 -5.79 -40.02 42.94
CA GLU A 46 -7.13 -40.25 43.49
C GLU A 46 -8.17 -40.71 42.45
N LEU A 47 -7.87 -40.54 41.17
CA LEU A 47 -8.77 -40.91 40.06
C LEU A 47 -8.28 -42.20 39.38
N THR A 48 -9.23 -42.96 38.82
CA THR A 48 -8.91 -44.22 38.12
C THR A 48 -9.62 -44.27 36.76
N GLY A 49 -9.03 -45.07 35.84
CA GLY A 49 -9.63 -45.33 34.51
C GLY A 49 -9.90 -44.08 33.67
N ALA A 50 -11.08 -44.00 33.07
CA ALA A 50 -11.45 -42.91 32.16
C ALA A 50 -11.46 -41.51 32.83
N GLN A 51 -11.79 -41.43 34.12
CA GLN A 51 -11.81 -40.17 34.86
C GLN A 51 -10.39 -39.59 35.05
N ARG A 52 -9.42 -40.44 35.32
CA ARG A 52 -8.01 -40.05 35.40
C ARG A 52 -7.49 -39.55 34.03
N LEU A 53 -7.75 -40.30 32.97
CA LEU A 53 -7.38 -39.89 31.61
C LEU A 53 -8.01 -38.56 31.23
N ALA A 54 -9.29 -38.34 31.51
CA ALA A 54 -9.95 -37.07 31.21
C ALA A 54 -9.36 -35.88 31.97
N ALA A 55 -8.87 -36.08 33.19
CA ALA A 55 -8.23 -35.03 34.01
C ALA A 55 -6.79 -34.72 33.58
N GLU A 56 -5.99 -35.75 33.27
CA GLU A 56 -4.57 -35.60 32.98
C GLU A 56 -4.24 -35.29 31.54
N THR A 57 -4.97 -35.89 30.56
CA THR A 57 -4.66 -35.81 29.12
C THR A 57 -4.65 -34.37 28.56
N PRO A 58 -5.62 -33.48 28.85
CA PRO A 58 -5.58 -32.12 28.34
C PRO A 58 -4.31 -31.35 28.72
N ARG A 59 -3.83 -31.54 29.96
CA ARG A 59 -2.61 -30.92 30.45
C ARG A 59 -1.37 -31.51 29.80
N GLN A 60 -1.35 -32.83 29.64
CA GLN A 60 -0.25 -33.53 28.95
C GLN A 60 -0.15 -33.07 27.49
N ILE A 61 -1.28 -32.93 26.76
CA ILE A 61 -1.31 -32.41 25.40
C ILE A 61 -0.77 -30.97 25.36
N ALA A 62 -1.20 -30.10 26.27
CA ALA A 62 -0.73 -28.73 26.34
C ALA A 62 0.79 -28.65 26.62
N ASN A 63 1.29 -29.46 27.52
CA ASN A 63 2.72 -29.55 27.82
C ASN A 63 3.52 -30.11 26.65
N ALA A 64 3.02 -31.15 25.97
CA ALA A 64 3.63 -31.71 24.75
C ALA A 64 3.75 -30.65 23.64
N HIS A 65 2.66 -29.92 23.38
CA HIS A 65 2.64 -28.86 22.39
C HIS A 65 3.62 -27.72 22.74
N THR A 66 3.68 -27.32 24.00
CA THR A 66 4.62 -26.27 24.45
C THR A 66 6.07 -26.70 24.28
N ILE A 67 6.42 -27.92 24.73
CA ILE A 67 7.78 -28.46 24.60
C ILE A 67 8.17 -28.60 23.15
N PHE A 68 7.29 -29.16 22.32
CA PHE A 68 7.49 -29.29 20.88
C PHE A 68 7.81 -27.93 20.21
N ASN A 69 7.02 -26.91 20.50
CA ASN A 69 7.24 -25.59 19.89
C ASN A 69 8.52 -24.91 20.39
N ILE A 70 8.82 -24.98 21.70
CA ILE A 70 10.06 -24.42 22.26
C ILE A 70 11.27 -25.12 21.65
N ALA A 71 11.28 -26.46 21.65
CA ALA A 71 12.39 -27.23 21.12
C ALA A 71 12.58 -27.00 19.63
N ASN A 72 11.51 -26.97 18.82
CA ASN A 72 11.59 -26.62 17.42
C ASN A 72 12.15 -25.21 17.20
N THR A 73 11.71 -24.23 17.97
CA THR A 73 12.25 -22.87 17.87
C THR A 73 13.74 -22.84 18.15
N LEU A 74 14.22 -23.53 19.19
CA LEU A 74 15.63 -23.60 19.53
C LEU A 74 16.47 -24.33 18.46
N ILE A 75 15.91 -25.36 17.82
CA ILE A 75 16.58 -26.09 16.73
C ILE A 75 16.64 -25.21 15.48
N PHE A 76 15.50 -24.66 15.04
CA PHE A 76 15.39 -24.00 13.76
C PHE A 76 15.92 -22.56 13.71
N ILE A 77 16.12 -21.90 14.86
CA ILE A 77 16.66 -20.54 14.92
C ILE A 77 18.02 -20.42 14.21
N TRP A 78 18.81 -21.47 14.26
CA TRP A 78 20.12 -21.53 13.59
C TRP A 78 20.03 -21.77 12.08
N PHE A 79 18.88 -22.21 11.59
CA PHE A 79 18.62 -22.54 10.18
C PHE A 79 17.73 -21.51 9.48
N THR A 80 17.41 -20.39 10.12
CA THR A 80 16.50 -19.37 9.56
C THR A 80 16.95 -18.88 8.20
N THR A 81 18.24 -18.59 8.02
CA THR A 81 18.81 -18.15 6.73
C THR A 81 18.70 -19.23 5.65
N LEU A 82 18.87 -20.49 6.00
CA LEU A 82 18.75 -21.60 5.06
C LEU A 82 17.29 -21.79 4.64
N ILE A 83 16.37 -21.72 5.57
CA ILE A 83 14.93 -21.82 5.33
C ILE A 83 14.48 -20.64 4.46
N ALA A 84 14.93 -19.42 4.75
CA ALA A 84 14.62 -18.23 3.96
C ALA A 84 15.07 -18.40 2.50
N ARG A 85 16.33 -18.78 2.25
CA ARG A 85 16.85 -19.03 0.91
C ARG A 85 16.11 -20.14 0.17
N PHE A 86 15.71 -21.20 0.88
CA PHE A 86 14.93 -22.28 0.29
C PHE A 86 13.53 -21.81 -0.12
N VAL A 87 12.88 -20.99 0.72
CA VAL A 87 11.57 -20.42 0.42
C VAL A 87 11.65 -19.41 -0.73
N GLU A 88 12.70 -18.59 -0.80
CA GLU A 88 12.97 -17.68 -1.92
C GLU A 88 13.20 -18.44 -3.23
N TRP A 89 13.92 -19.56 -3.16
CA TRP A 89 14.10 -20.45 -4.32
C TRP A 89 12.79 -21.12 -4.76
N LEU A 90 11.95 -21.52 -3.81
CA LEU A 90 10.64 -22.15 -4.10
C LEU A 90 9.63 -21.15 -4.65
N ILE A 91 9.69 -19.91 -4.14
CA ILE A 91 8.81 -18.80 -4.52
C ILE A 91 9.72 -17.65 -4.97
N PRO A 92 10.27 -17.73 -6.20
CA PRO A 92 11.15 -16.69 -6.71
C PRO A 92 10.36 -15.39 -6.88
N ASP A 93 11.05 -14.26 -6.78
CA ASP A 93 10.48 -12.99 -7.17
C ASP A 93 10.01 -13.10 -8.64
N LYS A 94 8.90 -12.43 -8.98
CA LYS A 94 8.62 -12.24 -10.40
C LYS A 94 9.86 -11.57 -10.98
N PRO A 95 10.43 -12.07 -12.12
CA PRO A 95 11.33 -11.21 -12.83
C PRO A 95 10.57 -9.90 -13.02
N LEU A 96 11.13 -8.81 -12.53
CA LEU A 96 10.68 -7.48 -12.92
C LEU A 96 10.66 -7.52 -14.44
N ASP A 97 9.46 -7.59 -15.05
CA ASP A 97 9.31 -7.38 -16.48
C ASP A 97 10.05 -6.09 -16.74
N ARG A 98 11.16 -6.17 -17.50
CA ARG A 98 12.20 -5.17 -17.74
C ARG A 98 11.78 -3.84 -17.13
N ALA A 99 12.09 -3.66 -15.85
CA ALA A 99 11.82 -2.42 -15.17
C ALA A 99 12.37 -1.36 -16.10
N ILE A 100 11.52 -0.51 -16.62
CA ILE A 100 11.98 0.73 -17.22
C ILE A 100 12.65 1.38 -16.04
N VAL A 101 13.98 1.25 -15.97
CA VAL A 101 14.77 1.78 -14.85
C VAL A 101 14.55 3.29 -14.93
N ILE A 102 13.57 3.76 -14.17
CA ILE A 102 13.39 5.18 -14.05
C ILE A 102 14.53 5.68 -13.17
N ALA A 103 15.19 6.74 -13.61
CA ALA A 103 16.22 7.39 -12.85
C ALA A 103 15.86 8.88 -12.75
N PRO A 104 16.28 9.54 -11.67
CA PRO A 104 16.15 10.98 -11.58
C PRO A 104 16.76 11.67 -12.82
N ARG A 105 16.08 12.69 -13.33
CA ARG A 105 16.54 13.46 -14.50
C ARG A 105 17.25 14.74 -14.12
N PHE A 106 16.88 15.31 -12.99
CA PHE A 106 17.28 16.66 -12.60
C PHE A 106 18.11 16.70 -11.32
N LEU A 107 18.20 15.62 -10.55
CA LEU A 107 19.02 15.57 -9.36
C LEU A 107 20.51 15.45 -9.73
N ASP A 108 21.32 16.37 -9.25
CA ASP A 108 22.75 16.46 -9.55
C ASP A 108 23.52 16.80 -8.26
N ASP A 109 24.42 15.93 -7.84
CA ASP A 109 25.20 16.08 -6.62
C ASP A 109 26.14 17.30 -6.65
N ASP A 110 26.58 17.74 -7.83
CA ASP A 110 27.41 18.95 -7.99
C ASP A 110 26.66 20.21 -7.55
N LEU A 111 25.34 20.21 -7.64
CA LEU A 111 24.49 21.33 -7.24
C LEU A 111 24.28 21.46 -5.72
N LEU A 112 24.61 20.44 -4.95
CA LEU A 112 24.49 20.44 -3.48
C LEU A 112 25.33 21.57 -2.82
N THR A 113 26.34 22.06 -3.52
CA THR A 113 27.13 23.22 -3.05
C THR A 113 26.36 24.54 -3.13
N THR A 114 25.26 24.58 -3.89
CA THR A 114 24.41 25.77 -4.08
C THR A 114 22.95 25.41 -3.74
N PRO A 115 22.56 25.46 -2.45
CA PRO A 115 21.25 24.95 -1.98
C PRO A 115 20.04 25.54 -2.72
N ALA A 116 20.09 26.81 -3.16
CA ALA A 116 19.01 27.44 -3.92
C ALA A 116 18.78 26.73 -5.27
N LEU A 117 19.87 26.35 -5.95
CA LEU A 117 19.80 25.66 -7.23
C LEU A 117 19.39 24.20 -7.04
N ALA A 118 19.94 23.52 -6.01
CA ALA A 118 19.55 22.17 -5.65
C ALA A 118 18.03 22.05 -5.35
N LEU A 119 17.45 22.97 -4.57
CA LEU A 119 16.01 23.01 -4.30
C LEU A 119 15.19 23.31 -5.57
N HIS A 120 15.69 24.12 -6.49
CA HIS A 120 15.04 24.30 -7.79
C HIS A 120 15.01 23.01 -8.61
N HIS A 121 16.11 22.25 -8.63
CA HIS A 121 16.16 20.96 -9.33
C HIS A 121 15.26 19.90 -8.68
N VAL A 122 15.08 19.93 -7.37
CA VAL A 122 14.06 19.11 -6.69
C VAL A 122 12.65 19.43 -7.20
N ARG A 123 12.32 20.72 -7.47
CA ARG A 123 11.00 21.05 -8.07
C ARG A 123 10.81 20.44 -9.44
N LEU A 124 11.86 20.44 -10.28
CA LEU A 124 11.80 19.80 -11.60
C LEU A 124 11.66 18.28 -11.49
N GLU A 125 12.30 17.66 -10.49
CA GLU A 125 12.16 16.23 -10.27
C GLU A 125 10.76 15.86 -9.71
N ILE A 126 10.14 16.71 -8.89
CA ILE A 126 8.74 16.56 -8.47
C ILE A 126 7.79 16.60 -9.69
N GLU A 127 8.06 17.45 -10.68
CA GLU A 127 7.31 17.47 -11.95
C GLU A 127 7.46 16.13 -12.70
N HIS A 128 8.70 15.59 -12.78
CA HIS A 128 8.96 14.29 -13.40
C HIS A 128 8.26 13.13 -12.68
N MET A 129 8.24 13.13 -11.34
CA MET A 129 7.45 12.19 -10.54
C MET A 129 5.94 12.38 -10.81
N GLY A 130 5.51 13.63 -10.94
CA GLY A 130 4.13 13.99 -11.28
C GLY A 130 3.67 13.46 -12.65
N GLU A 131 4.57 13.34 -13.64
CA GLU A 131 4.27 12.70 -14.94
C GLU A 131 3.80 11.24 -14.72
N GLN A 132 4.41 10.50 -13.79
CA GLN A 132 4.02 9.12 -13.50
C GLN A 132 2.63 9.07 -12.85
N VAL A 133 2.37 9.92 -11.86
CA VAL A 133 1.05 10.00 -11.19
C VAL A 133 -0.05 10.40 -12.17
N ARG A 134 0.21 11.33 -13.12
CA ARG A 134 -0.73 11.66 -14.21
C ARG A 134 -1.05 10.45 -15.08
N MET A 135 -0.06 9.61 -15.41
CA MET A 135 -0.28 8.37 -16.16
C MET A 135 -1.18 7.39 -15.40
N MET A 136 -0.94 7.21 -14.09
CA MET A 136 -1.80 6.37 -13.24
C MET A 136 -3.24 6.89 -13.22
N LEU A 137 -3.43 8.21 -13.02
CA LEU A 137 -4.76 8.82 -13.03
C LEU A 137 -5.46 8.65 -14.38
N ALA A 138 -4.75 8.82 -15.50
CA ALA A 138 -5.34 8.66 -16.83
C ALA A 138 -5.84 7.23 -17.10
N GLN A 139 -5.19 6.23 -16.52
CA GLN A 139 -5.48 4.82 -16.78
C GLN A 139 -6.48 4.21 -15.81
N ILE A 140 -6.51 4.65 -14.54
CA ILE A 140 -7.23 3.93 -13.49
C ILE A 140 -8.74 3.88 -13.69
N MET A 141 -9.39 5.00 -14.01
CA MET A 141 -10.85 5.02 -14.13
C MET A 141 -11.35 4.21 -15.34
N PRO A 142 -10.78 4.34 -16.55
CA PRO A 142 -11.10 3.43 -17.66
C PRO A 142 -10.87 1.96 -17.31
N ALA A 143 -9.74 1.61 -16.66
CA ALA A 143 -9.43 0.23 -16.28
C ALA A 143 -10.47 -0.34 -15.31
N ILE A 144 -10.92 0.45 -14.33
CA ILE A 144 -11.98 0.05 -13.39
C ILE A 144 -13.30 -0.16 -14.15
N LEU A 145 -13.70 0.78 -15.00
CA LEU A 145 -15.01 0.75 -15.65
C LEU A 145 -15.12 -0.31 -16.76
N ASP A 146 -14.05 -0.49 -17.53
CA ASP A 146 -14.00 -1.50 -18.61
C ASP A 146 -13.65 -2.90 -18.11
N GLY A 147 -13.15 -3.04 -16.87
CA GLY A 147 -12.72 -4.30 -16.29
C GLY A 147 -11.41 -4.83 -16.89
N ASN A 148 -10.49 -3.95 -17.26
CA ASN A 148 -9.22 -4.31 -17.87
C ASN A 148 -8.14 -4.63 -16.82
N THR A 149 -8.00 -5.90 -16.47
CA THR A 149 -7.03 -6.38 -15.48
C THR A 149 -5.57 -6.13 -15.90
N ALA A 150 -5.27 -6.17 -17.20
CA ALA A 150 -3.91 -5.94 -17.68
C ALA A 150 -3.46 -4.49 -17.42
N VAL A 151 -4.36 -3.52 -17.60
CA VAL A 151 -4.06 -2.11 -17.28
C VAL A 151 -3.98 -1.91 -15.76
N LEU A 152 -4.82 -2.60 -14.95
CA LEU A 152 -4.70 -2.55 -13.49
C LEU A 152 -3.33 -3.10 -13.02
N ASP A 153 -2.80 -4.13 -13.68
CA ASP A 153 -1.46 -4.66 -13.38
C ASP A 153 -0.34 -3.71 -13.86
N GLU A 154 -0.53 -2.99 -14.97
CA GLU A 154 0.43 -1.99 -15.46
C GLU A 154 0.56 -0.80 -14.52
N ILE A 155 -0.52 -0.35 -13.88
CA ILE A 155 -0.52 0.75 -12.90
C ILE A 155 0.42 0.44 -11.74
N HIS A 156 0.50 -0.81 -11.27
CA HIS A 156 1.47 -1.21 -10.26
C HIS A 156 2.92 -0.95 -10.70
N GLY A 157 3.27 -1.24 -11.95
CA GLY A 157 4.61 -0.94 -12.50
C GLY A 157 4.88 0.56 -12.70
N ILE A 158 3.83 1.41 -12.79
CA ILE A 158 3.99 2.87 -12.79
C ILE A 158 4.25 3.36 -11.37
N ASP A 159 3.57 2.79 -10.39
CA ASP A 159 3.74 3.12 -8.98
C ASP A 159 5.17 2.80 -8.48
N GLU A 160 5.73 1.65 -8.85
CA GLU A 160 7.14 1.34 -8.57
C GLU A 160 8.11 2.45 -9.06
N ARG A 161 7.77 3.15 -10.15
CA ARG A 161 8.55 4.30 -10.63
C ARG A 161 8.35 5.55 -9.78
N VAL A 162 7.13 5.76 -9.27
CA VAL A 162 6.83 6.84 -8.31
C VAL A 162 7.65 6.64 -7.04
N ASP A 163 7.70 5.41 -6.51
CA ASP A 163 8.45 5.04 -5.31
C ASP A 163 9.96 5.29 -5.47
N VAL A 164 10.53 4.88 -6.61
CA VAL A 164 11.96 5.12 -6.90
C VAL A 164 12.25 6.62 -6.91
N LEU A 165 11.43 7.42 -7.63
CA LEU A 165 11.64 8.86 -7.69
C LEU A 165 11.43 9.53 -6.33
N HIS A 166 10.44 9.10 -5.55
CA HIS A 166 10.22 9.55 -4.19
C HIS A 166 11.45 9.31 -3.31
N ALA A 167 11.98 8.08 -3.29
CA ALA A 167 13.14 7.71 -2.50
C ALA A 167 14.39 8.57 -2.87
N GLU A 168 14.63 8.77 -4.16
CA GLU A 168 15.75 9.57 -4.66
C GLU A 168 15.60 11.05 -4.31
N ILE A 169 14.40 11.63 -4.46
CA ILE A 169 14.13 13.03 -4.07
C ILE A 169 14.33 13.22 -2.57
N VAL A 170 13.81 12.30 -1.75
CA VAL A 170 13.94 12.35 -0.28
C VAL A 170 15.41 12.22 0.14
N ALA A 171 16.17 11.31 -0.49
CA ALA A 171 17.60 11.15 -0.23
C ALA A 171 18.37 12.43 -0.59
N TYR A 172 18.09 13.03 -1.75
CA TYR A 172 18.73 14.27 -2.19
C TYR A 172 18.37 15.46 -1.29
N LEU A 173 17.10 15.59 -0.88
CA LEU A 173 16.68 16.57 0.12
C LEU A 173 17.42 16.35 1.46
N GLY A 174 17.62 15.09 1.86
CA GLY A 174 18.41 14.74 3.04
C GLY A 174 19.84 15.27 2.97
N GLN A 175 20.49 15.21 1.80
CA GLN A 175 21.84 15.77 1.58
C GLN A 175 21.83 17.30 1.64
N ILE A 176 20.79 17.96 1.09
CA ILE A 176 20.62 19.42 1.18
C ILE A 176 20.48 19.87 2.65
N SER A 177 19.75 19.09 3.48
CA SER A 177 19.53 19.44 4.89
C SER A 177 20.81 19.48 5.73
N GLY A 178 21.85 18.77 5.32
CA GLY A 178 23.18 18.82 5.94
C GLY A 178 24.01 20.08 5.62
N ARG A 179 23.49 21.01 4.80
CA ARG A 179 24.13 22.27 4.42
C ARG A 179 23.58 23.45 5.21
N GLU A 180 24.30 24.56 5.22
CA GLU A 180 23.80 25.81 5.80
C GLU A 180 22.70 26.40 4.90
N LEU A 181 21.46 26.38 5.40
CA LEU A 181 20.30 26.91 4.71
C LEU A 181 19.85 28.23 5.32
N SER A 182 19.59 29.24 4.48
CA SER A 182 18.89 30.45 4.90
C SER A 182 17.47 30.12 5.36
N LYS A 183 16.83 30.97 6.15
CA LYS A 183 15.44 30.80 6.61
C LYS A 183 14.46 30.55 5.45
N LYS A 184 14.65 31.19 4.30
CA LYS A 184 13.83 31.02 3.10
C LYS A 184 14.03 29.64 2.51
N GLN A 185 15.27 29.19 2.37
CA GLN A 185 15.59 27.85 1.84
C GLN A 185 15.11 26.73 2.77
N GLN A 186 15.17 26.94 4.08
CA GLN A 186 14.65 25.99 5.06
C GLN A 186 13.11 25.84 4.95
N LYS A 187 12.38 26.94 4.77
CA LYS A 187 10.94 26.89 4.50
C LYS A 187 10.64 26.17 3.18
N GLU A 188 11.41 26.44 2.14
CA GLU A 188 11.25 25.79 0.83
C GLU A 188 11.55 24.29 0.91
N PHE A 189 12.63 23.89 1.58
CA PHE A 189 12.97 22.49 1.84
C PHE A 189 11.81 21.72 2.48
N LEU A 190 11.24 22.25 3.57
CA LEU A 190 10.09 21.60 4.25
C LEU A 190 8.89 21.50 3.34
N ARG A 191 8.62 22.52 2.55
CA ARG A 191 7.53 22.58 1.58
C ARG A 191 7.67 21.52 0.49
N LEU A 192 8.88 21.35 -0.06
CA LEU A 192 9.16 20.34 -1.07
C LEU A 192 9.09 18.92 -0.49
N MET A 193 9.56 18.72 0.74
CA MET A 193 9.42 17.45 1.45
C MET A 193 7.95 17.07 1.66
N ASP A 194 7.10 18.03 2.07
CA ASP A 194 5.67 17.80 2.20
C ASP A 194 5.03 17.46 0.83
N ALA A 195 5.42 18.18 -0.23
CA ALA A 195 4.85 17.99 -1.55
C ALA A 195 5.20 16.63 -2.16
N VAL A 196 6.45 16.18 -2.01
CA VAL A 196 6.86 14.86 -2.55
C VAL A 196 6.16 13.72 -1.83
N ASN A 197 6.00 13.82 -0.50
CA ASN A 197 5.24 12.83 0.27
C ASN A 197 3.74 12.84 -0.11
N ASP A 198 3.16 14.01 -0.39
CA ASP A 198 1.77 14.09 -0.82
C ASP A 198 1.56 13.47 -2.21
N LEU A 199 2.53 13.63 -3.11
CA LEU A 199 2.48 13.07 -4.44
C LEU A 199 2.60 11.55 -4.43
N GLU A 200 3.47 10.99 -3.60
CA GLU A 200 3.56 9.54 -3.37
C GLU A 200 2.26 9.00 -2.77
N ASN A 201 1.70 9.65 -1.75
CA ASN A 201 0.40 9.24 -1.19
C ASN A 201 -0.75 9.25 -2.22
N ILE A 202 -0.68 10.07 -3.28
CA ILE A 202 -1.65 10.01 -4.39
C ILE A 202 -1.43 8.73 -5.19
N GLY A 203 -0.18 8.37 -5.51
CA GLY A 203 0.20 7.11 -6.16
C GLY A 203 -0.33 5.91 -5.38
N ASP A 204 -0.02 5.84 -4.08
CA ASP A 204 -0.47 4.81 -3.16
C ASP A 204 -1.99 4.62 -3.14
N VAL A 205 -2.76 5.72 -3.11
CA VAL A 205 -4.23 5.62 -3.15
C VAL A 205 -4.71 5.02 -4.47
N ILE A 206 -4.05 5.32 -5.57
CA ILE A 206 -4.41 4.77 -6.88
C ILE A 206 -4.05 3.29 -6.94
N GLU A 207 -2.79 2.93 -6.64
CA GLU A 207 -2.28 1.57 -6.74
C GLU A 207 -2.95 0.64 -5.73
N THR A 208 -2.87 0.97 -4.44
CA THR A 208 -3.34 0.07 -3.38
C THR A 208 -4.86 0.03 -3.29
N ASN A 209 -5.57 1.19 -3.44
CA ASN A 209 -6.99 1.23 -3.18
C ASN A 209 -7.84 1.15 -4.46
N LEU A 210 -7.59 1.99 -5.47
CA LEU A 210 -8.44 2.00 -6.65
C LEU A 210 -8.22 0.77 -7.54
N VAL A 211 -6.99 0.27 -7.67
CA VAL A 211 -6.69 -0.99 -8.37
C VAL A 211 -7.40 -2.16 -7.69
N GLU A 212 -7.35 -2.25 -6.36
CA GLU A 212 -8.04 -3.31 -5.61
C GLU A 212 -9.57 -3.24 -5.80
N LEU A 213 -10.16 -2.05 -5.79
CA LEU A 213 -11.59 -1.87 -6.08
C LEU A 213 -11.95 -2.31 -7.50
N GLY A 214 -11.09 -2.03 -8.49
CA GLY A 214 -11.23 -2.51 -9.86
C GLY A 214 -11.21 -4.05 -9.94
N ARG A 215 -10.24 -4.68 -9.29
CA ARG A 215 -10.13 -6.15 -9.20
C ARG A 215 -11.34 -6.77 -8.50
N ARG A 216 -11.74 -6.21 -7.36
CA ARG A 216 -12.93 -6.66 -6.61
C ARG A 216 -14.21 -6.55 -7.43
N ARG A 217 -14.38 -5.47 -8.21
CA ARG A 217 -15.49 -5.31 -9.14
C ARG A 217 -15.56 -6.45 -10.16
N ILE A 218 -14.42 -6.79 -10.76
CA ILE A 218 -14.32 -7.86 -11.78
C ILE A 218 -14.60 -9.21 -11.14
N GLU A 219 -13.97 -9.52 -10.01
CA GLU A 219 -14.13 -10.79 -9.27
C GLU A 219 -15.58 -11.04 -8.88
N LYS A 220 -16.28 -10.01 -8.41
CA LYS A 220 -17.68 -10.08 -7.98
C LYS A 220 -18.68 -9.98 -9.12
N GLY A 221 -18.24 -9.78 -10.35
CA GLY A 221 -19.11 -9.61 -11.52
C GLY A 221 -20.05 -8.40 -11.39
N VAL A 222 -19.58 -7.32 -10.72
CA VAL A 222 -20.36 -6.11 -10.50
C VAL A 222 -20.40 -5.28 -11.77
N SER A 223 -21.59 -4.92 -12.22
CA SER A 223 -21.83 -3.99 -13.35
C SER A 223 -22.16 -2.60 -12.81
N ILE A 224 -21.44 -1.58 -13.30
CA ILE A 224 -21.71 -0.18 -12.99
C ILE A 224 -22.55 0.40 -14.14
N SER A 225 -23.69 1.01 -13.81
CA SER A 225 -24.58 1.56 -14.84
C SER A 225 -23.96 2.77 -15.53
N ASN A 226 -24.35 3.04 -16.79
CA ASN A 226 -23.87 4.19 -17.53
C ASN A 226 -24.05 5.51 -16.77
N ALA A 227 -25.19 5.71 -16.10
CA ALA A 227 -25.44 6.90 -15.30
C ALA A 227 -24.45 7.03 -14.13
N THR A 228 -24.07 5.94 -13.48
CA THR A 228 -23.04 5.96 -12.43
C THR A 228 -21.65 6.16 -13.01
N GLN A 229 -21.35 5.54 -14.18
CA GLN A 229 -20.08 5.76 -14.88
C GLN A 229 -19.88 7.25 -15.22
N ASP A 230 -20.93 7.93 -15.69
CA ASP A 230 -20.89 9.37 -15.99
C ASP A 230 -20.59 10.21 -14.74
N VAL A 231 -21.19 9.87 -13.59
CA VAL A 231 -20.94 10.54 -12.31
C VAL A 231 -19.50 10.33 -11.85
N LEU A 232 -19.00 9.09 -11.88
CA LEU A 232 -17.64 8.75 -11.44
C LEU A 232 -16.59 9.37 -12.38
N ASN A 233 -16.81 9.32 -13.70
CA ASN A 233 -15.92 9.95 -14.71
C ASN A 233 -15.89 11.47 -14.53
N GLY A 234 -17.04 12.10 -14.31
CA GLY A 234 -17.11 13.53 -14.04
C GLY A 234 -16.31 13.92 -12.80
N PHE A 235 -16.47 13.16 -11.71
CA PHE A 235 -15.73 13.40 -10.48
C PHE A 235 -14.21 13.16 -10.65
N HIS A 236 -13.83 12.05 -11.26
CA HIS A 236 -12.45 11.74 -11.59
C HIS A 236 -11.79 12.85 -12.41
N GLY A 237 -12.48 13.38 -13.43
CA GLY A 237 -11.98 14.47 -14.26
C GLY A 237 -11.68 15.75 -13.46
N VAL A 238 -12.53 16.09 -12.47
CA VAL A 238 -12.27 17.26 -11.59
C VAL A 238 -11.07 16.99 -10.68
N VAL A 239 -10.95 15.79 -10.12
CA VAL A 239 -9.82 15.40 -9.26
C VAL A 239 -8.51 15.38 -10.04
N THR A 240 -8.51 14.84 -11.26
CA THR A 240 -7.34 14.83 -12.15
C THR A 240 -6.84 16.25 -12.44
N ARG A 241 -7.75 17.19 -12.76
CA ARG A 241 -7.37 18.61 -12.95
C ARG A 241 -6.78 19.20 -11.67
N ALA A 242 -7.34 18.88 -10.51
CA ALA A 242 -6.82 19.37 -9.23
C ALA A 242 -5.39 18.87 -8.97
N VAL A 243 -5.11 17.58 -9.23
CA VAL A 243 -3.77 16.99 -9.08
C VAL A 243 -2.80 17.63 -10.05
N ASP A 244 -3.15 17.75 -11.34
CA ASP A 244 -2.32 18.38 -12.35
C ASP A 244 -1.94 19.82 -11.98
N THR A 245 -2.94 20.61 -11.56
CA THR A 245 -2.71 22.00 -11.14
C THR A 245 -1.90 22.07 -9.85
N ALA A 246 -2.05 21.11 -8.92
CA ALA A 246 -1.26 21.06 -7.69
C ALA A 246 0.22 20.74 -7.99
N ILE A 247 0.51 19.79 -8.87
CA ILE A 247 1.87 19.47 -9.31
C ILE A 247 2.51 20.72 -9.93
N ARG A 248 1.83 21.36 -10.88
CA ARG A 248 2.32 22.58 -11.50
C ARG A 248 2.52 23.71 -10.49
N SER A 249 1.66 23.86 -9.50
CA SER A 249 1.82 24.88 -8.46
C SER A 249 3.11 24.73 -7.67
N VAL A 250 3.59 23.49 -7.47
CA VAL A 250 4.85 23.19 -6.77
C VAL A 250 6.05 23.35 -7.71
N SER A 251 5.99 22.78 -8.91
CA SER A 251 7.10 22.80 -9.88
C SER A 251 7.43 24.21 -10.36
N GLU A 252 6.41 25.03 -10.62
CA GLU A 252 6.55 26.41 -11.09
C GLU A 252 6.52 27.46 -9.96
N ASP A 253 6.33 27.05 -8.70
CA ASP A 253 6.12 27.94 -7.55
C ASP A 253 4.95 28.91 -7.75
N SER A 254 3.86 28.45 -8.41
CA SER A 254 2.73 29.26 -8.83
C SER A 254 1.69 29.40 -7.70
N LEU A 255 1.59 30.62 -7.15
CA LEU A 255 0.60 30.93 -6.11
C LEU A 255 -0.82 30.93 -6.66
N ASP A 256 -1.02 31.30 -7.91
CA ASP A 256 -2.35 31.35 -8.53
C ASP A 256 -2.91 29.94 -8.77
N ASP A 257 -2.06 29.01 -9.26
CA ASP A 257 -2.43 27.60 -9.37
C ASP A 257 -2.74 27.00 -7.98
N ALA A 258 -1.92 27.31 -6.98
CA ALA A 258 -2.13 26.84 -5.62
C ALA A 258 -3.49 27.31 -5.04
N ARG A 259 -3.86 28.56 -5.26
CA ARG A 259 -5.16 29.11 -4.86
C ARG A 259 -6.30 28.44 -5.61
N SER A 260 -6.15 28.27 -6.94
CA SER A 260 -7.14 27.60 -7.78
C SER A 260 -7.49 26.20 -7.22
N VAL A 261 -6.48 25.37 -6.88
CA VAL A 261 -6.71 24.05 -6.27
C VAL A 261 -7.41 24.17 -4.91
N ALA A 262 -6.99 25.12 -4.08
CA ALA A 262 -7.60 25.31 -2.77
C ALA A 262 -9.11 25.69 -2.84
N ASP A 263 -9.48 26.46 -3.85
CA ASP A 263 -10.85 26.93 -4.11
C ASP A 263 -11.77 25.85 -4.68
N MET A 264 -11.21 24.81 -5.33
CA MET A 264 -11.97 23.65 -5.81
C MET A 264 -12.66 22.85 -4.70
N LYS A 265 -12.34 23.11 -3.42
CA LYS A 265 -12.93 22.36 -2.29
C LYS A 265 -14.47 22.33 -2.30
N LYS A 266 -15.11 23.46 -2.62
CA LYS A 266 -16.57 23.53 -2.64
C LYS A 266 -17.14 22.67 -3.77
N GLU A 267 -16.54 22.75 -4.95
CA GLU A 267 -16.93 21.97 -6.13
C GLU A 267 -16.80 20.47 -5.83
N ILE A 268 -15.63 20.02 -5.37
CA ILE A 268 -15.35 18.65 -4.98
C ILE A 268 -16.35 18.12 -3.94
N THR A 269 -16.63 18.90 -2.89
CA THR A 269 -17.60 18.50 -1.86
C THR A 269 -19.01 18.37 -2.44
N THR A 270 -19.40 19.27 -3.35
CA THR A 270 -20.71 19.23 -3.97
C THR A 270 -20.86 18.01 -4.89
N ILE A 271 -19.85 17.71 -5.70
CA ILE A 271 -19.86 16.55 -6.60
C ILE A 271 -19.90 15.25 -5.79
N ALA A 272 -19.08 15.12 -4.76
CA ALA A 272 -19.05 13.94 -3.90
C ALA A 272 -20.40 13.70 -3.19
N ASN A 273 -21.04 14.75 -2.68
CA ASN A 273 -22.37 14.64 -2.09
C ASN A 273 -23.42 14.23 -3.13
N SER A 274 -23.32 14.75 -4.35
CA SER A 274 -24.23 14.40 -5.43
C SER A 274 -24.05 12.95 -5.87
N ALA A 275 -22.80 12.45 -5.94
CA ALA A 275 -22.49 11.05 -6.17
C ALA A 275 -23.11 10.15 -5.09
N ALA A 276 -22.90 10.46 -3.82
CA ALA A 276 -23.45 9.70 -2.70
C ALA A 276 -24.99 9.66 -2.72
N ILE A 277 -25.67 10.77 -3.09
CA ILE A 277 -27.13 10.80 -3.25
C ILE A 277 -27.56 9.94 -4.45
N HIS A 278 -26.83 9.98 -5.57
CA HIS A 278 -27.10 9.14 -6.75
C HIS A 278 -27.00 7.66 -6.41
N GLU A 279 -25.93 7.25 -5.77
CA GLU A 279 -25.65 5.87 -5.36
C GLU A 279 -26.67 5.35 -4.35
N SER A 280 -27.04 6.16 -3.35
CA SER A 280 -28.04 5.76 -2.35
C SER A 280 -29.45 5.60 -2.93
N LYS A 281 -29.85 6.38 -3.94
CA LYS A 281 -31.11 6.20 -4.64
C LYS A 281 -31.15 4.87 -5.43
N ARG A 282 -30.01 4.42 -5.92
CA ARG A 282 -29.91 3.17 -6.66
C ARG A 282 -29.87 1.93 -5.74
N LEU A 283 -29.55 2.10 -4.44
CA LEU A 283 -29.51 1.00 -3.49
C LEU A 283 -30.87 0.27 -3.36
N VAL A 284 -31.99 0.96 -3.61
CA VAL A 284 -33.34 0.40 -3.54
C VAL A 284 -33.79 -0.29 -4.84
N VAL A 285 -32.97 -0.29 -5.89
CA VAL A 285 -33.28 -0.99 -7.15
C VAL A 285 -32.98 -2.47 -6.98
N ASP A 286 -33.91 -3.33 -7.37
CA ASP A 286 -33.77 -4.79 -7.30
C ASP A 286 -32.88 -5.29 -8.45
N GLU A 287 -31.57 -5.21 -8.24
CA GLU A 287 -30.54 -5.69 -9.17
C GLU A 287 -29.59 -6.68 -8.46
N PRO A 288 -29.12 -7.72 -9.15
CA PRO A 288 -28.13 -8.65 -8.60
C PRO A 288 -26.86 -7.88 -8.15
N ASN A 289 -26.29 -8.28 -7.01
CA ASN A 289 -25.06 -7.68 -6.44
C ASN A 289 -25.17 -6.17 -6.13
N ARG A 290 -26.39 -5.61 -5.97
CA ARG A 290 -26.57 -4.17 -5.80
C ARG A 290 -25.85 -3.60 -4.57
N ILE A 291 -25.83 -4.32 -3.44
CA ILE A 291 -25.12 -3.90 -2.22
C ILE A 291 -23.61 -3.84 -2.46
N GLU A 292 -23.07 -4.85 -3.14
CA GLU A 292 -21.64 -4.88 -3.47
C GLU A 292 -21.26 -3.75 -4.46
N ALA A 293 -22.12 -3.51 -5.47
CA ALA A 293 -21.95 -2.40 -6.41
C ALA A 293 -21.92 -1.05 -5.68
N TYR A 294 -22.91 -0.82 -4.81
CA TYR A 294 -22.99 0.39 -3.99
C TYR A 294 -21.72 0.59 -3.13
N THR A 295 -21.22 -0.48 -2.49
CA THR A 295 -20.00 -0.39 -1.68
C THR A 295 -18.80 0.01 -2.51
N ILE A 296 -18.62 -0.60 -3.70
CA ILE A 296 -17.50 -0.29 -4.60
C ILE A 296 -17.61 1.14 -5.13
N GLU A 297 -18.80 1.59 -5.56
CA GLU A 297 -19.06 2.93 -6.07
C GLU A 297 -18.75 4.00 -5.00
N MET A 298 -19.22 3.79 -3.76
CA MET A 298 -18.94 4.65 -2.62
C MET A 298 -17.46 4.71 -2.27
N ASP A 299 -16.79 3.55 -2.24
CA ASP A 299 -15.35 3.46 -1.95
C ASP A 299 -14.53 4.20 -3.02
N ILE A 300 -14.87 4.08 -4.31
CA ILE A 300 -14.22 4.85 -5.39
C ILE A 300 -14.38 6.35 -5.13
N THR A 301 -15.61 6.80 -4.82
CA THR A 301 -15.90 8.21 -4.52
C THR A 301 -15.06 8.72 -3.34
N GLU A 302 -14.94 7.93 -2.26
CA GLU A 302 -14.08 8.25 -1.11
C GLU A 302 -12.60 8.35 -1.49
N LYS A 303 -12.09 7.43 -2.31
CA LYS A 303 -10.68 7.46 -2.72
C LYS A 303 -10.37 8.65 -3.63
N LEU A 304 -11.28 9.04 -4.51
CA LEU A 304 -11.16 10.27 -5.30
C LEU A 304 -11.11 11.52 -4.40
N GLN A 305 -11.94 11.59 -3.35
CA GLN A 305 -11.85 12.67 -2.35
C GLN A 305 -10.51 12.69 -1.64
N ARG A 306 -9.96 11.53 -1.31
CA ARG A 306 -8.66 11.39 -0.65
C ARG A 306 -7.51 11.85 -1.55
N ILE A 307 -7.55 11.54 -2.84
CA ILE A 307 -6.59 12.07 -3.83
C ILE A 307 -6.65 13.60 -3.86
N TYR A 308 -7.85 14.20 -3.94
CA TYR A 308 -7.98 15.65 -3.88
C TYR A 308 -7.47 16.23 -2.56
N TYR A 309 -7.66 15.56 -1.44
CA TYR A 309 -7.12 16.00 -0.15
C TYR A 309 -5.61 16.19 -0.22
N PHE A 310 -4.86 15.25 -0.78
CA PHE A 310 -3.41 15.35 -0.93
C PHE A 310 -3.02 16.43 -1.94
N ALA A 311 -3.66 16.50 -3.10
CA ALA A 311 -3.44 17.58 -4.06
C ALA A 311 -3.64 18.97 -3.45
N ARG A 312 -4.69 19.15 -2.65
CA ARG A 312 -4.96 20.40 -1.94
C ARG A 312 -3.92 20.66 -0.84
N ARG A 313 -3.41 19.64 -0.18
CA ARG A 313 -2.34 19.78 0.83
C ARG A 313 -1.06 20.26 0.16
N MET A 314 -0.65 19.69 -0.98
CA MET A 314 0.46 20.18 -1.80
C MET A 314 0.30 21.67 -2.14
N ALA A 315 -0.83 22.06 -2.73
CA ALA A 315 -1.09 23.45 -3.08
C ALA A 315 -1.02 24.40 -1.87
N ARG A 316 -1.54 23.98 -0.71
CA ARG A 316 -1.47 24.79 0.51
C ARG A 316 -0.05 25.00 1.04
N THR A 317 0.91 24.13 0.74
CA THR A 317 2.32 24.35 1.10
C THR A 317 2.87 25.57 0.35
N VAL A 318 2.50 25.73 -0.92
CA VAL A 318 2.88 26.89 -1.75
C VAL A 318 2.26 28.18 -1.19
N ILE A 319 0.97 28.18 -0.86
CA ILE A 319 0.30 29.35 -0.27
C ILE A 319 0.95 29.78 1.04
N LYS A 320 1.25 28.83 1.94
CA LYS A 320 1.93 29.13 3.22
C LYS A 320 3.36 29.62 3.06
N GLY A 321 4.05 29.22 2.00
CA GLY A 321 5.40 29.67 1.71
C GLY A 321 5.48 31.12 1.22
N ALA A 322 4.40 31.64 0.63
CA ALA A 322 4.30 33.00 0.13
C ALA A 322 3.90 34.04 1.21
N THR A 323 3.42 33.58 2.38
CA THR A 323 3.13 34.40 3.57
C THR A 323 4.25 34.25 4.58
#